data_a568e44ead9c6568ff5eb2b03352af81
#
_entry.id   a568e44ead9c6568ff5eb2b03352af81
#
_cell.length_a   1.000
_cell.length_b   1.000
_cell.length_c   1.000
_cell.angle_alpha   90.00
_cell.angle_beta   90.00
_cell.angle_gamma   90.00
#
_symmetry.space_group_name_H-M   'P 1'
#
loop_
_entity.id
_entity.type
_entity.pdbx_description
1 polymer ?
#
loop_
_entity_poly.entity_id
_entity_poly.type
_entity_poly.pdbx_seq_one_letter_code
_entity_poly.pdbx_strand_id
1 'polypeptide(L)'
;MDAAVILYKDGMTLQAIADALSLNPIKVRKLLITAGIYESDTAKLVQRTFYSYRSTQSYSAAVTSTMSALQLSRPSVTSYLPYEKGVYFPEDAEAANISAGAERQRHYRAVVALKKNPCEENLWKCVVAFRGYKFKTLSGLPFTYKLKKGRGDEFTKELWIDRREGSKSLAWSSVLLAYHNIGKIGEVVDKPKALGDIRGVSYIYGLFYRFGLIDVPKKVKEKMTK
;
A
#
# COMPACT_ATOMS: atom_id res chain seq x y z
N MET A 1 -18.76 10.62 0.35
CA MET A 1 -19.54 10.81 1.59
C MET A 1 -20.78 11.62 1.31
N ASP A 2 -20.66 12.76 0.68
CA ASP A 2 -21.77 13.71 0.45
C ASP A 2 -22.93 13.11 -0.34
N ALA A 3 -22.66 12.33 -1.39
CA ALA A 3 -23.70 11.63 -2.13
C ALA A 3 -24.53 10.67 -1.26
N ALA A 4 -23.89 9.88 -0.38
CA ALA A 4 -24.61 9.00 0.52
C ALA A 4 -25.46 9.77 1.55
N VAL A 5 -24.95 10.92 2.02
CA VAL A 5 -25.66 11.81 2.95
C VAL A 5 -26.92 12.40 2.30
N ILE A 6 -26.79 12.87 1.06
CA ILE A 6 -27.92 13.43 0.31
C ILE A 6 -29.01 12.36 0.12
N LEU A 7 -28.66 11.21 -0.45
CA LEU A 7 -29.60 10.12 -0.70
C LEU A 7 -30.29 9.62 0.59
N TYR A 8 -29.56 9.60 1.71
CA TYR A 8 -30.15 9.22 2.98
C TYR A 8 -31.14 10.26 3.53
N LYS A 9 -30.84 11.56 3.37
CA LYS A 9 -31.75 12.65 3.74
C LYS A 9 -33.00 12.67 2.87
N ASP A 10 -32.89 12.21 1.63
CA ASP A 10 -34.03 12.03 0.70
C ASP A 10 -34.86 10.78 1.04
N GLY A 11 -34.57 10.08 2.14
CA GLY A 11 -35.36 8.96 2.64
C GLY A 11 -35.02 7.60 2.04
N MET A 12 -33.91 7.48 1.27
CA MET A 12 -33.50 6.19 0.70
C MET A 12 -33.01 5.22 1.76
N THR A 13 -33.32 3.94 1.59
CA THR A 13 -32.81 2.87 2.46
C THR A 13 -31.31 2.65 2.24
N LEU A 14 -30.61 2.07 3.26
CA LEU A 14 -29.18 1.74 3.14
C LEU A 14 -28.87 0.85 1.94
N GLN A 15 -29.78 -0.09 1.60
CA GLN A 15 -29.62 -0.96 0.44
C GLN A 15 -29.74 -0.18 -0.86
N ALA A 16 -30.76 0.65 -1.00
CA ALA A 16 -30.96 1.46 -2.21
C ALA A 16 -29.79 2.43 -2.46
N ILE A 17 -29.24 3.03 -1.39
CA ILE A 17 -28.05 3.89 -1.47
C ILE A 17 -26.82 3.06 -1.88
N ALA A 18 -26.67 1.86 -1.33
CA ALA A 18 -25.57 0.96 -1.65
C ALA A 18 -25.59 0.58 -3.15
N ASP A 19 -26.76 0.24 -3.66
CA ASP A 19 -26.96 -0.11 -5.07
C ASP A 19 -26.67 1.10 -5.99
N ALA A 20 -27.19 2.27 -5.64
CA ALA A 20 -26.99 3.50 -6.40
C ALA A 20 -25.51 3.94 -6.46
N LEU A 21 -24.75 3.71 -5.38
CA LEU A 21 -23.34 4.12 -5.28
C LEU A 21 -22.34 2.97 -5.53
N SER A 22 -22.82 1.78 -5.91
CA SER A 22 -22.00 0.57 -6.07
C SER A 22 -21.16 0.26 -4.81
N LEU A 23 -21.77 0.43 -3.64
CA LEU A 23 -21.15 0.18 -2.33
C LEU A 23 -21.82 -0.99 -1.61
N ASN A 24 -21.19 -1.46 -0.55
CA ASN A 24 -21.82 -2.38 0.38
C ASN A 24 -22.67 -1.60 1.41
N PRO A 25 -23.90 -2.06 1.79
CA PRO A 25 -24.74 -1.39 2.78
C PRO A 25 -24.05 -1.11 4.12
N ILE A 26 -23.14 -2.00 4.55
CA ILE A 26 -22.32 -1.79 5.76
C ILE A 26 -21.40 -0.57 5.59
N LYS A 27 -20.81 -0.38 4.41
CA LYS A 27 -20.00 0.82 4.12
C LYS A 27 -20.87 2.07 4.13
N VAL A 28 -22.03 2.04 3.52
CA VAL A 28 -22.98 3.17 3.52
C VAL A 28 -23.33 3.55 4.97
N ARG A 29 -23.77 2.59 5.79
CA ARG A 29 -24.03 2.82 7.21
C ARG A 29 -22.86 3.48 7.91
N LYS A 30 -21.65 2.95 7.73
CA LYS A 30 -20.44 3.48 8.36
C LYS A 30 -20.10 4.90 7.91
N LEU A 31 -20.33 5.24 6.63
CA LEU A 31 -20.21 6.59 6.12
C LEU A 31 -21.20 7.55 6.78
N LEU A 32 -22.45 7.14 6.91
CA LEU A 32 -23.52 7.93 7.53
C LEU A 32 -23.29 8.12 9.05
N ILE A 33 -22.77 7.09 9.75
CA ILE A 33 -22.32 7.20 11.14
C ILE A 33 -21.18 8.21 11.25
N THR A 34 -20.20 8.15 10.34
CA THR A 34 -19.06 9.08 10.32
C THR A 34 -19.53 10.53 10.06
N ALA A 35 -20.57 10.70 9.25
CA ALA A 35 -21.20 11.98 9.00
C ALA A 35 -22.14 12.46 10.14
N GLY A 36 -22.34 11.64 11.19
CA GLY A 36 -23.19 11.99 12.33
C GLY A 36 -24.68 12.02 12.07
N ILE A 37 -25.15 11.38 10.96
CA ILE A 37 -26.57 11.43 10.55
C ILE A 37 -27.30 10.10 10.66
N TYR A 38 -26.58 8.98 10.78
CA TYR A 38 -27.19 7.67 11.00
C TYR A 38 -27.32 7.39 12.49
N GLU A 39 -28.55 7.23 12.95
CA GLU A 39 -28.86 6.86 14.30
C GLU A 39 -29.67 5.55 14.34
N SER A 40 -29.30 4.67 15.25
CA SER A 40 -30.09 3.52 15.65
C SER A 40 -29.71 3.13 17.07
N ASP A 41 -30.60 2.46 17.78
CA ASP A 41 -30.35 2.02 19.15
C ASP A 41 -29.09 1.16 19.27
N THR A 42 -28.90 0.25 18.31
CA THR A 42 -27.70 -0.57 18.21
C THR A 42 -26.45 0.27 18.00
N ALA A 43 -26.49 1.27 17.14
CA ALA A 43 -25.34 2.16 16.89
C ALA A 43 -25.00 2.96 18.17
N LYS A 44 -26.02 3.52 18.83
CA LYS A 44 -25.84 4.26 20.10
C LYS A 44 -25.25 3.38 21.20
N LEU A 45 -25.78 2.15 21.34
CA LEU A 45 -25.29 1.19 22.34
C LEU A 45 -23.83 0.79 22.08
N VAL A 46 -23.50 0.41 20.84
CA VAL A 46 -22.12 0.02 20.47
C VAL A 46 -21.15 1.17 20.65
N GLN A 47 -21.49 2.36 20.18
CA GLN A 47 -20.63 3.54 20.33
C GLN A 47 -20.42 3.93 21.80
N ARG A 48 -21.49 3.99 22.59
CA ARG A 48 -21.38 4.30 24.03
C ARG A 48 -20.46 3.30 24.75
N THR A 49 -20.67 2.01 24.51
CA THR A 49 -19.86 0.94 25.15
C THR A 49 -18.40 1.00 24.67
N PHE A 50 -18.18 1.21 23.37
CA PHE A 50 -16.84 1.34 22.80
C PHE A 50 -16.09 2.54 23.39
N TYR A 51 -16.70 3.73 23.42
CA TYR A 51 -16.03 4.93 23.90
C TYR A 51 -15.77 4.90 25.41
N SER A 52 -16.58 4.19 26.21
CA SER A 52 -16.28 3.98 27.62
C SER A 52 -14.98 3.20 27.83
N TYR A 53 -14.71 2.17 27.00
CA TYR A 53 -13.45 1.44 27.06
C TYR A 53 -12.30 2.20 26.37
N ARG A 54 -12.60 2.94 25.31
CA ARG A 54 -11.60 3.68 24.54
C ARG A 54 -10.91 4.78 25.34
N SER A 55 -11.53 5.28 26.39
CA SER A 55 -10.94 6.28 27.30
C SER A 55 -9.68 5.77 28.03
N THR A 56 -9.58 4.46 28.26
CA THR A 56 -8.48 3.83 29.03
C THR A 56 -7.71 2.76 28.22
N GLN A 57 -8.20 2.36 27.05
CA GLN A 57 -7.66 1.27 26.27
C GLN A 57 -7.28 1.69 24.85
N SER A 58 -6.40 0.91 24.21
CA SER A 58 -6.14 1.05 22.77
C SER A 58 -7.39 0.72 21.95
N TYR A 59 -7.46 1.19 20.71
CA TYR A 59 -8.58 0.88 19.80
C TYR A 59 -8.90 -0.62 19.72
N SER A 60 -7.87 -1.44 19.49
CA SER A 60 -8.04 -2.89 19.34
C SER A 60 -8.56 -3.54 20.64
N ALA A 61 -8.05 -3.12 21.79
CA ALA A 61 -8.49 -3.59 23.10
C ALA A 61 -9.92 -3.15 23.40
N ALA A 62 -10.28 -1.90 23.15
CA ALA A 62 -11.63 -1.37 23.32
C ALA A 62 -12.65 -2.09 22.44
N VAL A 63 -12.30 -2.43 21.16
CA VAL A 63 -13.14 -3.25 20.31
C VAL A 63 -13.35 -4.64 20.94
N THR A 64 -12.29 -5.29 21.43
CA THR A 64 -12.40 -6.62 22.06
C THR A 64 -13.25 -6.57 23.33
N SER A 65 -13.08 -5.56 24.18
CA SER A 65 -13.91 -5.37 25.37
C SER A 65 -15.39 -5.14 25.01
N THR A 66 -15.65 -4.35 23.95
CA THR A 66 -17.01 -4.12 23.44
C THR A 66 -17.65 -5.39 22.89
N MET A 67 -16.88 -6.22 22.16
CA MET A 67 -17.34 -7.52 21.67
C MET A 67 -17.80 -8.41 22.83
N SER A 68 -17.01 -8.51 23.88
CA SER A 68 -17.33 -9.33 25.07
C SER A 68 -18.53 -8.78 25.82
N ALA A 69 -18.61 -7.45 26.01
CA ALA A 69 -19.70 -6.82 26.76
C ALA A 69 -21.06 -6.92 26.05
N LEU A 70 -21.07 -6.85 24.72
CA LEU A 70 -22.32 -6.88 23.93
C LEU A 70 -22.56 -8.21 23.22
N GLN A 71 -21.68 -9.19 23.38
CA GLN A 71 -21.71 -10.49 22.71
C GLN A 71 -21.83 -10.37 21.17
N LEU A 72 -21.15 -9.38 20.59
CA LEU A 72 -21.12 -9.11 19.17
C LEU A 72 -19.80 -9.54 18.55
N SER A 73 -19.85 -9.92 17.27
CA SER A 73 -18.63 -10.22 16.50
C SER A 73 -17.83 -8.93 16.22
N ARG A 74 -16.52 -9.07 15.99
CA ARG A 74 -15.65 -7.94 15.63
C ARG A 74 -16.15 -7.15 14.40
N PRO A 75 -16.55 -7.81 13.29
CA PRO A 75 -17.15 -7.10 12.16
C PRO A 75 -18.42 -6.32 12.53
N SER A 76 -19.28 -6.90 13.38
CA SER A 76 -20.48 -6.23 13.86
C SER A 76 -20.14 -4.96 14.63
N VAL A 77 -19.29 -5.06 15.66
CA VAL A 77 -18.87 -3.88 16.45
C VAL A 77 -18.26 -2.81 15.54
N THR A 78 -17.29 -3.17 14.71
CA THR A 78 -16.58 -2.20 13.85
C THR A 78 -17.48 -1.57 12.78
N SER A 79 -18.58 -2.22 12.40
CA SER A 79 -19.55 -1.68 11.43
C SER A 79 -20.41 -0.55 11.99
N TYR A 80 -20.54 -0.45 13.30
CA TYR A 80 -21.26 0.62 14.00
C TYR A 80 -20.36 1.71 14.56
N LEU A 81 -19.05 1.63 14.33
CA LEU A 81 -18.11 2.69 14.70
C LEU A 81 -17.81 3.57 13.49
N PRO A 82 -17.61 4.89 13.68
CA PRO A 82 -17.19 5.78 12.61
C PRO A 82 -15.81 5.39 12.08
N TYR A 83 -15.43 5.93 10.93
CA TYR A 83 -14.05 5.89 10.48
C TYR A 83 -13.19 6.81 11.37
N GLU A 84 -12.18 6.28 12.04
CA GLU A 84 -11.34 7.08 12.97
C GLU A 84 -10.56 8.21 12.30
N LYS A 85 -10.25 8.05 11.01
CA LYS A 85 -9.43 9.01 10.25
C LYS A 85 -10.22 9.76 9.18
N GLY A 86 -11.54 9.82 9.32
CA GLY A 86 -12.41 10.40 8.31
C GLY A 86 -12.56 9.54 7.05
N VAL A 87 -13.25 10.06 6.07
CA VAL A 87 -13.36 9.45 4.74
C VAL A 87 -12.17 9.95 3.92
N TYR A 88 -11.30 9.03 3.53
CA TYR A 88 -10.18 9.38 2.68
C TYR A 88 -10.67 9.78 1.30
N PHE A 89 -10.45 11.02 0.93
CA PHE A 89 -10.49 11.43 -0.47
C PHE A 89 -9.26 10.82 -1.18
N PRO A 90 -9.35 10.50 -2.49
CA PRO A 90 -8.20 9.98 -3.23
C PRO A 90 -6.95 10.85 -3.12
N GLU A 91 -7.11 12.15 -2.96
CA GLU A 91 -6.05 13.15 -2.76
C GLU A 91 -5.35 13.01 -1.39
N ASP A 92 -6.11 12.60 -0.35
CA ASP A 92 -5.57 12.35 1.00
C ASP A 92 -4.99 10.94 1.16
N ALA A 93 -5.33 10.02 0.26
CA ALA A 93 -4.86 8.62 0.32
C ALA A 93 -3.32 8.52 0.17
N GLU A 94 -2.67 9.51 -0.42
CA GLU A 94 -1.20 9.58 -0.50
C GLU A 94 -0.55 10.03 0.82
N ALA A 95 -1.26 10.79 1.64
CA ALA A 95 -0.81 11.24 2.96
C ALA A 95 -1.22 10.28 4.10
N ALA A 96 -2.15 9.36 3.83
CA ALA A 96 -2.56 8.38 4.82
C ALA A 96 -1.38 7.46 5.15
N ASN A 97 -0.97 7.44 6.40
CA ASN A 97 -0.03 6.47 6.95
C ASN A 97 -0.56 5.06 6.72
N ILE A 98 -0.22 4.49 5.56
CA ILE A 98 -0.42 3.07 5.30
C ILE A 98 0.30 2.36 6.43
N SER A 99 -0.40 1.59 7.25
CA SER A 99 0.24 0.87 8.35
C SER A 99 1.40 0.04 7.78
N ALA A 100 2.51 -0.07 8.52
CA ALA A 100 3.68 -0.84 8.08
C ALA A 100 3.32 -2.29 7.71
N GLY A 101 2.21 -2.81 8.24
CA GLY A 101 1.65 -4.11 7.85
C GLY A 101 1.03 -4.10 6.44
N ALA A 102 0.24 -3.07 6.11
CA ALA A 102 -0.38 -2.95 4.79
C ALA A 102 0.68 -2.72 3.71
N GLU A 103 1.74 -1.97 4.03
CA GLU A 103 2.87 -1.75 3.12
C GLU A 103 3.63 -3.05 2.84
N ARG A 104 3.97 -3.82 3.89
CA ARG A 104 4.60 -5.15 3.73
C ARG A 104 3.73 -6.10 2.89
N GLN A 105 2.42 -6.10 3.11
CA GLN A 105 1.49 -6.93 2.35
C GLN A 105 1.43 -6.52 0.88
N ARG A 106 1.46 -5.20 0.58
CA ARG A 106 1.51 -4.68 -0.79
C ARG A 106 2.79 -5.13 -1.50
N HIS A 107 3.95 -4.99 -0.84
CA HIS A 107 5.23 -5.45 -1.37
C HIS A 107 5.21 -6.96 -1.64
N TYR A 108 4.75 -7.75 -0.68
CA TYR A 108 4.67 -9.20 -0.82
C TYR A 108 3.82 -9.61 -2.02
N ARG A 109 2.60 -9.06 -2.15
CA ARG A 109 1.70 -9.37 -3.28
C ARG A 109 2.31 -9.03 -4.62
N ALA A 110 2.98 -7.89 -4.74
CA ALA A 110 3.64 -7.48 -5.98
C ALA A 110 4.77 -8.45 -6.37
N VAL A 111 5.62 -8.84 -5.42
CA VAL A 111 6.71 -9.81 -5.66
C VAL A 111 6.17 -11.19 -6.02
N VAL A 112 5.14 -11.67 -5.34
CA VAL A 112 4.51 -12.97 -5.66
C VAL A 112 3.92 -12.95 -7.07
N ALA A 113 3.22 -11.88 -7.46
CA ALA A 113 2.67 -11.73 -8.79
C ALA A 113 3.76 -11.74 -9.87
N LEU A 114 4.88 -11.03 -9.64
CA LEU A 114 6.01 -11.00 -10.55
C LEU A 114 6.68 -12.39 -10.70
N LYS A 115 6.85 -13.12 -9.59
CA LYS A 115 7.41 -14.48 -9.63
C LYS A 115 6.49 -15.48 -10.33
N LYS A 116 5.17 -15.36 -10.13
CA LYS A 116 4.19 -16.25 -10.77
C LYS A 116 4.06 -15.99 -12.27
N ASN A 117 4.12 -14.75 -12.68
CA ASN A 117 4.04 -14.34 -14.09
C ASN A 117 5.10 -13.25 -14.35
N PRO A 118 6.35 -13.64 -14.74
CA PRO A 118 7.44 -12.72 -15.02
C PRO A 118 7.18 -11.97 -16.34
N CYS A 119 6.63 -10.76 -16.24
CA CYS A 119 6.38 -9.86 -17.37
C CYS A 119 6.66 -8.41 -16.99
N GLU A 120 6.83 -7.55 -17.97
CA GLU A 120 7.12 -6.12 -17.81
C GLU A 120 6.06 -5.40 -16.98
N GLU A 121 4.79 -5.77 -17.15
CA GLU A 121 3.68 -5.19 -16.41
C GLU A 121 3.78 -5.49 -14.90
N ASN A 122 4.07 -6.74 -14.53
CA ASN A 122 4.22 -7.13 -13.13
C ASN A 122 5.52 -6.57 -12.53
N LEU A 123 6.57 -6.41 -13.33
CA LEU A 123 7.77 -5.68 -12.92
C LEU A 123 7.45 -4.21 -12.61
N TRP A 124 6.65 -3.55 -13.47
CA TRP A 124 6.22 -2.19 -13.22
C TRP A 124 5.35 -2.08 -11.94
N LYS A 125 4.44 -3.02 -11.73
CA LYS A 125 3.65 -3.10 -10.48
C LYS A 125 4.53 -3.23 -9.24
N CYS A 126 5.63 -3.99 -9.30
CA CYS A 126 6.63 -4.04 -8.23
C CYS A 126 7.29 -2.68 -8.02
N VAL A 127 7.72 -2.01 -9.10
CA VAL A 127 8.31 -0.67 -9.00
C VAL A 127 7.34 0.32 -8.37
N VAL A 128 6.07 0.32 -8.77
CA VAL A 128 5.06 1.18 -8.15
C VAL A 128 4.83 0.83 -6.67
N ALA A 129 4.76 -0.46 -6.34
CA ALA A 129 4.52 -0.91 -4.97
C ALA A 129 5.65 -0.52 -4.01
N PHE A 130 6.89 -0.54 -4.45
CA PHE A 130 8.09 -0.29 -3.65
C PHE A 130 8.59 1.16 -3.67
N ARG A 131 7.83 2.11 -4.21
CA ARG A 131 8.20 3.54 -4.17
C ARG A 131 8.43 3.99 -2.72
N GLY A 132 9.54 4.68 -2.46
CA GLY A 132 9.92 5.12 -1.12
C GLY A 132 10.56 4.05 -0.23
N TYR A 133 10.61 2.79 -0.67
CA TYR A 133 11.29 1.73 0.07
C TYR A 133 12.82 2.00 0.13
N LYS A 134 13.44 1.66 1.26
CA LYS A 134 14.90 1.79 1.45
C LYS A 134 15.62 0.58 0.89
N PHE A 135 16.25 0.76 -0.26
CA PHE A 135 17.11 -0.24 -0.90
C PHE A 135 18.56 -0.03 -0.54
N LYS A 136 19.40 -1.01 -0.88
CA LYS A 136 20.86 -0.91 -0.81
C LYS A 136 21.49 -1.34 -2.14
N THR A 137 22.57 -0.67 -2.52
CA THR A 137 23.44 -1.09 -3.62
C THR A 137 24.31 -2.27 -3.20
N LEU A 138 25.02 -2.90 -4.13
CA LEU A 138 26.01 -3.95 -3.87
C LEU A 138 27.06 -3.52 -2.83
N SER A 139 27.46 -2.25 -2.79
CA SER A 139 28.40 -1.69 -1.81
C SER A 139 27.75 -1.39 -0.45
N GLY A 140 26.45 -1.64 -0.28
CA GLY A 140 25.72 -1.37 0.96
C GLY A 140 25.23 0.08 1.09
N LEU A 141 25.42 0.94 0.08
CA LEU A 141 24.94 2.31 0.10
C LEU A 141 23.40 2.36 0.01
N PRO A 142 22.72 3.01 0.96
CA PRO A 142 21.27 3.11 0.93
C PRO A 142 20.80 4.08 -0.16
N PHE A 143 19.63 3.78 -0.75
CA PHE A 143 18.93 4.66 -1.67
C PHE A 143 17.43 4.40 -1.62
N THR A 144 16.67 5.39 -2.03
CA THR A 144 15.23 5.30 -2.29
C THR A 144 14.94 5.79 -3.69
N TYR A 145 13.71 5.66 -4.16
CA TYR A 145 13.27 6.34 -5.36
C TYR A 145 11.83 6.83 -5.23
N LYS A 146 11.54 7.85 -6.02
CA LYS A 146 10.20 8.41 -6.20
C LYS A 146 9.77 8.25 -7.65
N LEU A 147 8.46 8.16 -7.86
CA LEU A 147 7.84 8.21 -9.18
C LEU A 147 7.13 9.56 -9.29
N LYS A 148 7.25 10.22 -10.43
CA LYS A 148 6.50 11.45 -10.72
C LYS A 148 5.22 11.11 -11.48
N LYS A 149 4.18 11.91 -11.29
CA LYS A 149 2.96 11.84 -12.08
C LYS A 149 3.10 12.66 -13.34
N GLY A 150 2.60 12.16 -14.44
CA GLY A 150 2.45 12.87 -15.71
C GLY A 150 1.17 13.71 -15.74
N ARG A 151 0.87 14.31 -16.91
CA ARG A 151 -0.33 15.16 -17.10
C ARG A 151 -1.67 14.40 -16.92
N GLY A 152 -1.68 13.06 -17.11
CA GLY A 152 -2.86 12.20 -16.95
C GLY A 152 -2.96 11.50 -15.59
N ASP A 153 -2.29 12.00 -14.55
CA ASP A 153 -2.24 11.42 -13.20
C ASP A 153 -1.61 10.01 -13.10
N GLU A 154 -1.15 9.46 -14.23
CA GLU A 154 -0.39 8.21 -14.27
C GLU A 154 1.08 8.46 -13.94
N PHE A 155 1.74 7.46 -13.32
CA PHE A 155 3.18 7.55 -13.08
C PHE A 155 3.96 7.54 -14.38
N THR A 156 4.87 8.50 -14.53
CA THR A 156 5.88 8.48 -15.59
C THR A 156 6.78 7.26 -15.38
N LYS A 157 7.12 6.58 -16.48
CA LYS A 157 8.03 5.43 -16.45
C LYS A 157 9.49 5.85 -16.25
N GLU A 158 9.74 6.54 -15.12
CA GLU A 158 11.03 7.07 -14.74
C GLU A 158 11.19 7.03 -13.23
N LEU A 159 12.28 6.42 -12.72
CA LEU A 159 12.58 6.32 -11.31
C LEU A 159 13.54 7.44 -10.91
N TRP A 160 13.11 8.31 -10.02
CA TRP A 160 13.95 9.38 -9.47
C TRP A 160 14.66 8.87 -8.22
N ILE A 161 15.92 8.43 -8.42
CA ILE A 161 16.75 7.87 -7.36
C ILE A 161 17.21 8.99 -6.45
N ASP A 162 16.88 8.90 -5.17
CA ASP A 162 17.34 9.82 -4.12
C ASP A 162 18.68 9.37 -3.57
N ARG A 163 19.69 10.24 -3.65
CA ARG A 163 21.08 10.00 -3.22
C ARG A 163 21.53 11.12 -2.31
N ARG A 164 22.72 10.95 -1.66
CA ARG A 164 23.31 11.95 -0.78
C ARG A 164 23.50 13.33 -1.45
N GLU A 165 23.78 13.35 -2.74
CA GLU A 165 24.09 14.56 -3.52
C GLU A 165 23.09 14.74 -4.69
N GLY A 166 21.83 14.89 -4.36
CA GLY A 166 20.76 15.13 -5.33
C GLY A 166 20.17 13.88 -5.96
N SER A 167 19.01 14.04 -6.56
CA SER A 167 18.29 12.96 -7.24
C SER A 167 18.79 12.74 -8.66
N LYS A 168 18.80 11.49 -9.12
CA LYS A 168 19.15 11.11 -10.49
C LYS A 168 18.03 10.28 -11.11
N SER A 169 17.66 10.63 -12.31
CA SER A 169 16.66 9.89 -13.06
C SER A 169 17.24 8.60 -13.64
N LEU A 170 16.47 7.53 -13.54
CA LEU A 170 16.72 6.22 -14.13
C LEU A 170 15.55 5.90 -15.05
N ALA A 171 15.82 5.85 -16.35
CA ALA A 171 14.81 5.58 -17.36
C ALA A 171 14.29 4.14 -17.25
N TRP A 172 13.00 3.95 -17.50
CA TRP A 172 12.39 2.62 -17.52
C TRP A 172 13.01 1.69 -18.55
N SER A 173 13.40 2.21 -19.72
CA SER A 173 14.11 1.44 -20.75
C SER A 173 15.40 0.79 -20.24
N SER A 174 16.13 1.48 -19.33
CA SER A 174 17.31 0.92 -18.68
C SER A 174 16.97 -0.24 -17.74
N VAL A 175 15.85 -0.16 -17.03
CA VAL A 175 15.35 -1.25 -16.18
C VAL A 175 14.92 -2.45 -17.02
N LEU A 176 14.19 -2.21 -18.12
CA LEU A 176 13.77 -3.26 -19.05
C LEU A 176 14.96 -3.95 -19.73
N LEU A 177 15.96 -3.19 -20.17
CA LEU A 177 17.17 -3.77 -20.77
C LEU A 177 17.87 -4.73 -19.80
N ALA A 178 18.03 -4.31 -18.53
CA ALA A 178 18.58 -5.18 -17.49
C ALA A 178 17.69 -6.41 -17.24
N TYR A 179 16.37 -6.24 -17.25
CA TYR A 179 15.41 -7.33 -17.05
C TYR A 179 15.50 -8.41 -18.14
N HIS A 180 15.55 -8.01 -19.38
CA HIS A 180 15.70 -8.94 -20.52
C HIS A 180 17.07 -9.65 -20.52
N ASN A 181 18.08 -9.06 -19.87
CA ASN A 181 19.38 -9.70 -19.75
C ASN A 181 19.44 -10.79 -18.68
N ILE A 182 18.49 -10.81 -17.71
CA ILE A 182 18.47 -11.82 -16.63
C ILE A 182 18.44 -13.25 -17.22
N GLY A 183 17.63 -13.48 -18.24
CA GLY A 183 17.53 -14.79 -18.89
C GLY A 183 18.82 -15.30 -19.56
N LYS A 184 19.82 -14.45 -19.72
CA LYS A 184 21.15 -14.77 -20.31
C LYS A 184 22.23 -14.99 -19.27
N ILE A 185 21.92 -14.76 -18.01
CA ILE A 185 22.87 -14.80 -16.89
C ILE A 185 22.49 -15.99 -16.00
N GLY A 186 23.47 -16.61 -15.33
CA GLY A 186 23.19 -17.66 -14.36
C GLY A 186 22.38 -17.18 -13.16
N GLU A 187 21.90 -18.13 -12.36
CA GLU A 187 21.00 -17.83 -11.20
C GLU A 187 21.61 -16.84 -10.20
N VAL A 188 22.94 -16.84 -10.03
CA VAL A 188 23.65 -15.97 -9.10
C VAL A 188 24.37 -14.87 -9.87
N VAL A 189 24.05 -13.62 -9.56
CA VAL A 189 24.65 -12.44 -10.21
C VAL A 189 25.67 -11.78 -9.27
N ASP A 190 26.95 -11.92 -9.58
CA ASP A 190 28.04 -11.44 -8.72
C ASP A 190 28.22 -9.92 -8.73
N LYS A 191 28.01 -9.30 -9.88
CA LYS A 191 28.28 -7.87 -10.09
C LYS A 191 27.18 -7.22 -10.91
N PRO A 192 26.82 -5.94 -10.62
CA PRO A 192 25.80 -5.22 -11.40
C PRO A 192 26.06 -5.20 -12.89
N LYS A 193 27.31 -5.07 -13.34
CA LYS A 193 27.67 -5.07 -14.79
C LYS A 193 27.27 -6.35 -15.53
N ALA A 194 27.05 -7.46 -14.82
CA ALA A 194 26.51 -8.67 -15.46
C ALA A 194 25.12 -8.45 -16.04
N LEU A 195 24.32 -7.53 -15.50
CA LEU A 195 23.01 -7.11 -16.04
C LEU A 195 23.13 -6.25 -17.30
N GLY A 196 24.34 -5.85 -17.68
CA GLY A 196 24.65 -5.01 -18.84
C GLY A 196 25.40 -3.73 -18.47
N ASP A 197 26.01 -3.10 -19.50
CA ASP A 197 26.65 -1.78 -19.32
C ASP A 197 25.59 -0.68 -19.40
N ILE A 198 24.78 -0.59 -18.35
CA ILE A 198 23.58 0.22 -18.27
C ILE A 198 23.79 1.33 -17.24
N ARG A 199 23.43 2.56 -17.60
CA ARG A 199 23.47 3.70 -16.68
C ARG A 199 22.57 3.43 -15.47
N GLY A 200 23.14 3.48 -14.26
CA GLY A 200 22.39 3.22 -13.02
C GLY A 200 22.21 1.74 -12.68
N VAL A 201 22.92 0.83 -13.34
CA VAL A 201 22.84 -0.62 -13.12
C VAL A 201 23.04 -1.05 -11.66
N SER A 202 23.80 -0.31 -10.85
CA SER A 202 23.96 -0.59 -9.42
C SER A 202 22.66 -0.43 -8.63
N TYR A 203 21.78 0.49 -9.04
CA TYR A 203 20.45 0.65 -8.44
C TYR A 203 19.51 -0.45 -8.92
N ILE A 204 19.53 -0.75 -10.23
CA ILE A 204 18.73 -1.84 -10.83
C ILE A 204 19.05 -3.17 -10.15
N TYR A 205 20.33 -3.45 -9.89
CA TYR A 205 20.77 -4.64 -9.18
C TYR A 205 20.13 -4.74 -7.78
N GLY A 206 20.10 -3.64 -7.02
CA GLY A 206 19.46 -3.57 -5.71
C GLY A 206 17.94 -3.81 -5.78
N LEU A 207 17.27 -3.26 -6.79
CA LEU A 207 15.85 -3.49 -7.05
C LEU A 207 15.59 -4.97 -7.38
N PHE A 208 16.32 -5.55 -8.32
CA PHE A 208 16.12 -6.92 -8.78
C PHE A 208 16.40 -7.94 -7.69
N TYR A 209 17.42 -7.73 -6.87
CA TYR A 209 17.65 -8.54 -5.69
C TYR A 209 16.45 -8.50 -4.74
N ARG A 210 15.93 -7.31 -4.43
CA ARG A 210 14.78 -7.16 -3.53
C ARG A 210 13.48 -7.74 -4.09
N PHE A 211 13.29 -7.70 -5.41
CA PHE A 211 12.14 -8.30 -6.09
C PHE A 211 12.31 -9.83 -6.26
N GLY A 212 13.47 -10.38 -5.93
CA GLY A 212 13.78 -11.80 -6.05
C GLY A 212 13.87 -12.26 -7.50
N LEU A 213 14.31 -11.38 -8.41
CA LEU A 213 14.59 -11.65 -9.82
C LEU A 213 16.01 -12.19 -10.04
N ILE A 214 16.93 -11.87 -9.12
CA ILE A 214 18.30 -12.37 -9.12
C ILE A 214 18.66 -12.84 -7.72
N ASP A 215 19.54 -13.83 -7.61
CA ASP A 215 20.22 -14.15 -6.38
C ASP A 215 21.64 -13.54 -6.39
N VAL A 216 22.25 -13.38 -5.20
CA VAL A 216 23.53 -12.71 -5.03
C VAL A 216 24.42 -13.53 -4.10
N PRO A 217 25.76 -13.42 -4.20
CA PRO A 217 26.69 -14.12 -3.31
C PRO A 217 26.45 -13.79 -1.82
N LYS A 218 26.70 -14.73 -0.91
CA LYS A 218 26.50 -14.57 0.55
C LYS A 218 27.09 -13.29 1.10
N LYS A 219 28.34 -12.95 0.74
CA LYS A 219 29.01 -11.70 1.16
C LYS A 219 28.29 -10.43 0.72
N VAL A 220 27.65 -10.45 -0.43
CA VAL A 220 26.86 -9.33 -0.96
C VAL A 220 25.52 -9.25 -0.24
N LYS A 221 24.86 -10.39 -0.01
CA LYS A 221 23.61 -10.50 0.72
C LYS A 221 23.70 -9.87 2.11
N GLU A 222 24.77 -10.14 2.85
CA GLU A 222 25.01 -9.56 4.18
C GLU A 222 25.08 -8.02 4.15
N LYS A 223 25.72 -7.43 3.12
CA LYS A 223 25.82 -5.97 2.94
C LYS A 223 24.51 -5.33 2.54
N MET A 224 23.67 -6.05 1.78
CA MET A 224 22.38 -5.54 1.29
C MET A 224 21.23 -5.73 2.28
N THR A 225 21.37 -6.64 3.25
CA THR A 225 20.32 -6.97 4.23
C THR A 225 20.48 -6.20 5.56
N LYS A 226 21.72 -5.92 5.98
CA LYS A 226 22.01 -5.07 7.16
C LYS A 226 21.72 -3.60 6.86
#